data_5049202422032a89e4564dedfcf6e065
#
_entry.id   5049202422032a89e4564dedfcf6e065
#
_cell.length_a   1.000
_cell.length_b   1.000
_cell.length_c   1.000
_cell.angle_alpha   90.00
_cell.angle_beta   90.00
_cell.angle_gamma   90.00
#
_symmetry.space_group_name_H-M   'P 1'
#
loop_
_entity.id
_entity.type
_entity.pdbx_description
1 polymer ?
#
loop_
_entity_poly.entity_id
_entity_poly.type
_entity_poly.pdbx_seq_one_letter_code
_entity_poly.pdbx_strand_id
1 'polypeptide(L)'
;MAAAMTMGASGAWCGSVWLTTVESEIHPIVKEKMIAANSSQTVRSRSRTGKHSRQLVSPWTDAWESDKAPDPLPMPLQPMVAEPALAKVNKLAEGGHDGAKGLATHWVGQGVGLMNASISASDVVQEFKEDFVTAYERLNGFVED
;
A
#
# COMPACT_ATOMS: atom_id res chain seq x y z
N MET A 1 -7.78 -5.26 -13.95
CA MET A 1 -9.11 -5.91 -13.84
C MET A 1 -9.35 -6.84 -15.01
N ALA A 2 -9.26 -6.40 -16.27
CA ALA A 2 -9.53 -7.20 -17.46
C ALA A 2 -8.83 -8.58 -17.48
N ALA A 3 -7.53 -8.63 -17.21
CA ALA A 3 -6.78 -9.91 -17.17
C ALA A 3 -7.34 -10.92 -16.16
N ALA A 4 -7.74 -10.48 -14.97
CA ALA A 4 -8.35 -11.36 -13.97
C ALA A 4 -9.72 -11.89 -14.44
N MET A 5 -10.51 -11.05 -15.07
CA MET A 5 -11.83 -11.45 -15.61
C MET A 5 -11.69 -12.40 -16.80
N THR A 6 -10.69 -12.19 -17.67
CA THR A 6 -10.38 -13.13 -18.76
C THR A 6 -9.98 -14.52 -18.24
N MET A 7 -9.35 -14.59 -17.07
CA MET A 7 -9.02 -15.84 -16.39
C MET A 7 -10.18 -16.43 -15.59
N GLY A 8 -11.39 -15.87 -15.68
CA GLY A 8 -12.61 -16.38 -15.07
C GLY A 8 -12.99 -15.75 -13.73
N ALA A 9 -12.32 -14.70 -13.28
CA ALA A 9 -12.74 -13.98 -12.08
C ALA A 9 -14.00 -13.14 -12.36
N SER A 10 -14.91 -13.06 -11.38
CA SER A 10 -16.09 -12.20 -11.44
C SER A 10 -15.77 -10.71 -11.18
N GLY A 11 -14.56 -10.40 -10.74
CA GLY A 11 -14.08 -9.05 -10.46
C GLY A 11 -12.69 -9.07 -9.82
N ALA A 12 -12.21 -7.90 -9.42
CA ALA A 12 -10.93 -7.73 -8.75
C ALA A 12 -11.10 -6.96 -7.42
N TRP A 13 -10.45 -7.44 -6.37
CA TRP A 13 -10.40 -6.74 -5.09
C TRP A 13 -9.09 -5.97 -4.95
N CYS A 14 -9.19 -4.65 -4.90
CA CYS A 14 -8.07 -3.75 -4.76
C CYS A 14 -8.06 -3.11 -3.36
N GLY A 15 -6.89 -2.94 -2.77
CA GLY A 15 -6.71 -2.32 -1.46
C GLY A 15 -5.98 -0.99 -1.53
N SER A 16 -4.71 -1.01 -1.93
CA SER A 16 -3.79 0.13 -1.79
C SER A 16 -4.23 1.38 -2.56
N VAL A 17 -4.88 1.23 -3.70
CA VAL A 17 -5.34 2.36 -4.52
C VAL A 17 -6.34 3.25 -3.76
N TRP A 18 -7.17 2.68 -2.90
CA TRP A 18 -8.13 3.44 -2.10
C TRP A 18 -7.48 4.27 -1.01
N LEU A 19 -6.28 3.88 -0.56
CA LEU A 19 -5.52 4.60 0.46
C LEU A 19 -4.94 5.92 -0.05
N THR A 20 -4.79 6.09 -1.36
CA THR A 20 -4.26 7.32 -1.97
C THR A 20 -5.35 8.27 -2.44
N THR A 21 -6.63 7.91 -2.34
CA THR A 21 -7.74 8.79 -2.74
C THR A 21 -7.88 10.01 -1.81
N VAL A 22 -8.52 11.06 -2.31
CA VAL A 22 -8.76 12.28 -1.52
C VAL A 22 -9.65 12.01 -0.31
N GLU A 23 -10.57 11.05 -0.41
CA GLU A 23 -11.49 10.64 0.66
C GLU A 23 -10.85 9.74 1.72
N SER A 24 -9.66 9.21 1.44
CA SER A 24 -8.99 8.33 2.38
C SER A 24 -8.56 9.06 3.65
N GLU A 25 -8.93 8.51 4.81
CA GLU A 25 -8.55 9.00 6.15
C GLU A 25 -7.16 8.55 6.61
N ILE A 26 -6.37 7.90 5.72
CA ILE A 26 -5.00 7.53 6.06
C ILE A 26 -4.16 8.77 6.38
N HIS A 27 -3.19 8.61 7.27
CA HIS A 27 -2.29 9.70 7.66
C HIS A 27 -1.66 10.38 6.43
N PRO A 28 -1.70 11.72 6.28
CA PRO A 28 -1.24 12.43 5.08
C PRO A 28 0.17 12.08 4.65
N ILE A 29 1.12 11.99 5.61
CA ILE A 29 2.51 11.63 5.30
C ILE A 29 2.65 10.21 4.71
N VAL A 30 1.77 9.29 5.10
CA VAL A 30 1.75 7.94 4.54
C VAL A 30 1.19 7.98 3.11
N LYS A 31 0.14 8.77 2.88
CA LYS A 31 -0.42 8.99 1.54
C LYS A 31 0.64 9.56 0.58
N GLU A 32 1.36 10.59 0.99
CA GLU A 32 2.46 11.18 0.23
C GLU A 32 3.54 10.15 -0.11
N LYS A 33 3.95 9.36 0.89
CA LYS A 33 4.92 8.28 0.68
C LYS A 33 4.44 7.21 -0.29
N MET A 34 3.16 6.83 -0.22
CA MET A 34 2.59 5.85 -1.15
C MET A 34 2.57 6.36 -2.59
N ILE A 35 2.24 7.64 -2.78
CA ILE A 35 2.23 8.28 -4.10
C ILE A 35 3.65 8.39 -4.68
N ALA A 36 4.65 8.68 -3.83
CA ALA A 36 6.04 8.80 -4.24
C ALA A 36 6.76 7.45 -4.43
N ALA A 37 6.23 6.36 -3.88
CA ALA A 37 6.89 5.06 -3.86
C ALA A 37 6.66 4.27 -5.16
N ASN A 38 7.56 3.33 -5.41
CA ASN A 38 7.42 2.30 -6.43
C ASN A 38 7.43 0.89 -5.81
N SER A 39 7.16 -0.14 -6.61
CA SER A 39 7.03 -1.53 -6.14
C SER A 39 8.29 -2.09 -5.44
N SER A 40 9.49 -1.59 -5.79
CA SER A 40 10.74 -2.02 -5.14
C SER A 40 10.92 -1.42 -3.74
N GLN A 41 10.18 -0.37 -3.40
CA GLN A 41 10.19 0.27 -2.09
C GLN A 41 9.18 -0.35 -1.12
N THR A 42 8.94 -1.64 -1.27
CA THR A 42 8.09 -2.43 -0.38
C THR A 42 8.86 -3.62 0.19
N VAL A 43 8.55 -4.00 1.41
CA VAL A 43 9.16 -5.15 2.10
C VAL A 43 8.07 -6.03 2.71
N ARG A 44 8.31 -7.35 2.75
CA ARG A 44 7.49 -8.28 3.52
C ARG A 44 8.09 -8.41 4.91
N SER A 45 7.45 -7.78 5.89
CA SER A 45 7.92 -7.71 7.26
C SER A 45 6.90 -8.29 8.24
N ARG A 46 7.40 -8.80 9.35
CA ARG A 46 6.61 -9.25 10.51
C ARG A 46 6.44 -8.16 11.56
N SER A 47 7.02 -6.99 11.35
CA SER A 47 7.16 -5.88 12.30
C SER A 47 5.86 -5.41 12.94
N ARG A 48 4.72 -5.49 12.23
CA ARG A 48 3.43 -5.00 12.75
C ARG A 48 2.58 -6.06 13.41
N THR A 49 2.50 -7.24 12.81
CA THR A 49 1.50 -8.26 13.23
C THR A 49 2.10 -9.57 13.69
N GLY A 50 3.41 -9.75 13.56
CA GLY A 50 4.05 -11.05 13.76
C GLY A 50 3.87 -12.04 12.61
N LYS A 51 3.03 -11.71 11.63
CA LYS A 51 2.89 -12.43 10.34
C LYS A 51 3.43 -11.58 9.21
N HIS A 52 3.96 -12.23 8.17
CA HIS A 52 4.45 -11.52 7.01
C HIS A 52 3.34 -10.72 6.34
N SER A 53 3.54 -9.42 6.26
CA SER A 53 2.69 -8.47 5.53
C SER A 53 3.56 -7.51 4.73
N ARG A 54 3.09 -7.09 3.56
CA ARG A 54 3.83 -6.13 2.77
C ARG A 54 3.57 -4.72 3.29
N GLN A 55 4.67 -3.98 3.44
CA GLN A 55 4.67 -2.61 3.98
C GLN A 55 5.58 -1.73 3.12
N LEU A 56 5.39 -0.42 3.18
CA LEU A 56 6.38 0.54 2.67
C LEU A 56 7.68 0.40 3.47
N VAL A 57 8.81 0.41 2.76
CA VAL A 57 10.14 0.47 3.37
C VAL A 57 10.27 1.77 4.16
N SER A 58 10.78 1.67 5.35
CA SER A 58 11.06 2.80 6.23
C SER A 58 12.11 2.39 7.27
N PRO A 59 12.75 3.32 7.98
CA PRO A 59 13.63 2.97 9.09
C PRO A 59 12.97 2.10 10.18
N TRP A 60 11.64 2.12 10.30
CA TRP A 60 10.90 1.18 11.13
C TRP A 60 11.06 -0.26 10.65
N THR A 61 10.79 -0.50 9.36
CA THR A 61 10.92 -1.84 8.78
C THR A 61 12.37 -2.29 8.76
N ASP A 62 13.31 -1.39 8.45
CA ASP A 62 14.74 -1.68 8.41
C ASP A 62 15.28 -2.10 9.79
N ALA A 63 14.82 -1.42 10.85
CA ALA A 63 15.19 -1.78 12.21
C ALA A 63 14.69 -3.18 12.58
N TRP A 64 13.48 -3.56 12.22
CA TRP A 64 12.89 -4.88 12.50
C TRP A 64 13.46 -6.01 11.63
N GLU A 65 13.94 -5.71 10.43
CA GLU A 65 14.59 -6.70 9.54
C GLU A 65 16.11 -6.81 9.77
N SER A 66 16.67 -6.02 10.70
CA SER A 66 18.09 -6.06 11.01
C SER A 66 18.45 -7.28 11.87
N ASP A 67 19.68 -7.77 11.74
CA ASP A 67 20.24 -8.87 12.57
C ASP A 67 20.26 -8.56 14.08
N LYS A 68 20.08 -7.30 14.46
CA LYS A 68 20.05 -6.84 15.85
C LYS A 68 18.65 -6.77 16.44
N ALA A 69 17.61 -6.93 15.61
CA ALA A 69 16.24 -6.89 16.07
C ALA A 69 15.89 -8.16 16.87
N PRO A 70 15.04 -8.05 17.90
CA PRO A 70 14.43 -9.23 18.49
C PRO A 70 13.48 -9.87 17.50
N ASP A 71 13.26 -11.18 17.60
CA ASP A 71 12.23 -11.84 16.83
C ASP A 71 10.85 -11.21 17.11
N PRO A 72 10.08 -10.87 16.07
CA PRO A 72 8.73 -10.38 16.25
C PRO A 72 7.86 -11.39 17.00
N LEU A 73 7.08 -10.92 17.96
CA LEU A 73 6.15 -11.74 18.71
C LEU A 73 5.09 -12.37 17.77
N PRO A 74 4.55 -13.54 18.12
CA PRO A 74 3.46 -14.12 17.35
C PRO A 74 2.19 -13.25 17.46
N MET A 75 1.32 -13.32 16.44
CA MET A 75 0.00 -12.74 16.51
C MET A 75 -0.84 -13.44 17.61
N PRO A 76 -1.59 -12.71 18.45
CA PRO A 76 -1.90 -11.27 18.40
C PRO A 76 -0.99 -10.36 19.23
N LEU A 77 0.15 -10.84 19.72
CA LEU A 77 0.96 -10.07 20.67
C LEU A 77 1.78 -8.96 20.01
N GLN A 78 2.28 -9.18 18.81
CA GLN A 78 3.07 -8.17 18.09
C GLN A 78 2.31 -6.84 17.87
N PRO A 79 1.03 -6.81 17.48
CA PRO A 79 0.26 -5.58 17.39
C PRO A 79 0.18 -4.79 18.71
N MET A 80 0.18 -5.46 19.85
CA MET A 80 0.13 -4.78 21.16
C MET A 80 1.40 -3.96 21.44
N VAL A 81 2.50 -4.31 20.80
CA VAL A 81 3.77 -3.56 20.87
C VAL A 81 3.88 -2.56 19.73
N ALA A 82 3.56 -2.99 18.51
CA ALA A 82 3.80 -2.21 17.31
C ALA A 82 2.80 -1.06 17.11
N GLU A 83 1.50 -1.29 17.31
CA GLU A 83 0.48 -0.28 17.01
C GLU A 83 0.54 0.95 17.93
N PRO A 84 0.76 0.85 19.25
CA PRO A 84 0.96 2.03 20.09
C PRO A 84 2.20 2.85 19.69
N ALA A 85 3.28 2.18 19.30
CA ALA A 85 4.50 2.84 18.83
C ALA A 85 4.25 3.59 17.51
N LEU A 86 3.61 2.95 16.54
CA LEU A 86 3.26 3.56 15.25
C LEU A 86 2.24 4.69 15.41
N ALA A 87 1.27 4.57 16.32
CA ALA A 87 0.35 5.66 16.64
C ALA A 87 1.10 6.89 17.19
N LYS A 88 2.11 6.68 18.04
CA LYS A 88 2.98 7.77 18.53
C LYS A 88 3.81 8.37 17.39
N VAL A 89 4.34 7.54 16.50
CA VAL A 89 5.07 8.00 15.29
C VAL A 89 4.16 8.91 14.45
N ASN A 90 2.96 8.48 14.16
CA ASN A 90 2.00 9.26 13.36
C ASN A 90 1.68 10.61 14.03
N LYS A 91 1.39 10.61 15.33
CA LYS A 91 1.13 11.85 16.09
C LYS A 91 2.31 12.82 16.07
N LEU A 92 3.54 12.33 16.18
CA LEU A 92 4.75 13.16 16.11
C LEU A 92 4.98 13.68 14.68
N ALA A 93 4.68 12.87 13.66
CA ALA A 93 4.75 13.27 12.26
C ALA A 93 3.77 14.40 11.93
N GLU A 94 2.54 14.35 12.47
CA GLU A 94 1.56 15.44 12.40
C GLU A 94 2.10 16.74 13.01
N GLY A 95 2.81 16.63 14.13
CA GLY A 95 3.49 17.75 14.79
C GLY A 95 4.74 18.25 14.04
N GLY A 96 5.04 17.72 12.86
CA GLY A 96 6.14 18.19 12.02
C GLY A 96 7.50 17.55 12.32
N HIS A 97 7.60 16.52 13.18
CA HIS A 97 8.85 15.89 13.55
C HIS A 97 9.41 15.03 12.39
N ASP A 98 10.49 15.46 11.75
CA ASP A 98 11.02 14.84 10.53
C ASP A 98 11.45 13.37 10.71
N GLY A 99 12.06 13.03 11.84
CA GLY A 99 12.41 11.64 12.15
C GLY A 99 11.17 10.74 12.24
N ALA A 100 10.07 11.25 12.79
CA ALA A 100 8.80 10.52 12.84
C ALA A 100 8.16 10.37 11.45
N LYS A 101 8.21 11.42 10.61
CA LYS A 101 7.80 11.31 9.20
C LYS A 101 8.57 10.21 8.49
N GLY A 102 9.90 10.11 8.73
CA GLY A 102 10.73 9.04 8.19
C GLY A 102 10.23 7.65 8.59
N LEU A 103 9.94 7.43 9.87
CA LEU A 103 9.50 6.14 10.43
C LEU A 103 8.11 5.69 9.96
N ALA A 104 7.23 6.62 9.57
CA ALA A 104 5.86 6.31 9.19
C ALA A 104 5.81 5.29 8.03
N THR A 105 5.06 4.21 8.22
CA THR A 105 4.85 3.13 7.26
C THR A 105 3.42 2.62 7.31
N HIS A 106 2.99 1.92 6.26
CA HIS A 106 1.67 1.30 6.20
C HIS A 106 1.69 0.05 5.31
N TRP A 107 0.65 -0.75 5.43
CA TRP A 107 0.43 -1.87 4.51
C TRP A 107 0.22 -1.38 3.09
N VAL A 108 0.84 -2.06 2.15
CA VAL A 108 0.75 -1.71 0.73
C VAL A 108 0.95 -2.95 -0.13
N GLY A 109 0.25 -3.00 -1.26
CA GLY A 109 0.47 -4.01 -2.29
C GLY A 109 1.63 -3.64 -3.21
N GLN A 110 2.04 -4.58 -4.06
CA GLN A 110 3.06 -4.33 -5.09
C GLN A 110 2.60 -3.36 -6.19
N GLY A 111 1.30 -3.07 -6.27
CA GLY A 111 0.75 -2.06 -7.18
C GLY A 111 1.08 -0.61 -6.80
N VAL A 112 1.78 -0.36 -5.67
CA VAL A 112 2.36 0.95 -5.40
C VAL A 112 3.32 1.32 -6.55
N GLY A 113 3.31 2.57 -6.97
CA GLY A 113 4.00 2.99 -8.20
C GLY A 113 3.09 3.09 -9.43
N LEU A 114 1.86 2.51 -9.34
CA LEU A 114 0.78 2.77 -10.28
C LEU A 114 -0.17 3.89 -9.78
N MET A 115 0.00 4.33 -8.53
CA MET A 115 -0.79 5.35 -7.85
C MET A 115 0.09 6.61 -7.70
N ASN A 116 0.09 7.47 -8.71
CA ASN A 116 1.02 8.60 -8.82
C ASN A 116 0.40 9.95 -8.44
N ALA A 117 -0.89 9.96 -8.06
CA ALA A 117 -1.62 11.16 -7.67
C ALA A 117 -2.71 10.81 -6.63
N SER A 118 -3.12 11.82 -5.86
CA SER A 118 -4.32 11.71 -5.04
C SER A 118 -5.50 12.21 -5.87
N ILE A 119 -6.35 11.29 -6.28
CA ILE A 119 -7.57 11.56 -7.05
C ILE A 119 -8.79 11.08 -6.27
N SER A 120 -9.99 11.41 -6.71
CA SER A 120 -11.21 10.96 -6.03
C SER A 120 -11.42 9.44 -6.21
N ALA A 121 -12.13 8.82 -5.28
CA ALA A 121 -12.52 7.42 -5.42
C ALA A 121 -13.41 7.19 -6.67
N SER A 122 -14.20 8.20 -7.06
CA SER A 122 -14.98 8.19 -8.30
C SER A 122 -14.08 8.13 -9.53
N ASP A 123 -13.01 8.94 -9.56
CA ASP A 123 -12.06 8.95 -10.67
C ASP A 123 -11.31 7.62 -10.77
N VAL A 124 -10.90 7.04 -9.65
CA VAL A 124 -10.30 5.69 -9.61
C VAL A 124 -11.23 4.65 -10.25
N VAL A 125 -12.52 4.69 -9.93
CA VAL A 125 -13.51 3.77 -10.53
C VAL A 125 -13.64 4.03 -12.03
N GLN A 126 -13.61 5.29 -12.44
CA GLN A 126 -13.69 5.65 -13.86
C GLN A 126 -12.44 5.18 -14.63
N GLU A 127 -11.25 5.39 -14.09
CA GLU A 127 -9.99 4.85 -14.67
C GLU A 127 -10.05 3.32 -14.82
N PHE A 128 -10.55 2.58 -13.82
CA PHE A 128 -10.71 1.14 -13.93
C PHE A 128 -11.65 0.71 -15.06
N LYS A 129 -12.71 1.49 -15.32
CA LYS A 129 -13.65 1.21 -16.44
C LYS A 129 -12.98 1.47 -17.78
N GLU A 130 -12.30 2.59 -17.91
CA GLU A 130 -11.61 3.00 -19.15
C GLU A 130 -10.49 2.01 -19.49
N ASP A 131 -9.65 1.65 -18.52
CA ASP A 131 -8.62 0.63 -18.68
C ASP A 131 -9.19 -0.75 -19.06
N PHE A 132 -10.36 -1.09 -18.50
CA PHE A 132 -11.02 -2.35 -18.85
C PHE A 132 -11.48 -2.34 -20.31
N VAL A 133 -12.13 -1.26 -20.77
CA VAL A 133 -12.58 -1.12 -22.16
C VAL A 133 -11.39 -1.15 -23.11
N THR A 134 -10.35 -0.37 -22.81
CA THR A 134 -9.13 -0.34 -23.63
C THR A 134 -8.46 -1.72 -23.74
N ALA A 135 -8.41 -2.46 -22.63
CA ALA A 135 -7.85 -3.82 -22.62
C ALA A 135 -8.72 -4.80 -23.41
N TYR A 136 -10.05 -4.67 -23.32
CA TYR A 136 -10.99 -5.49 -24.09
C TYR A 136 -10.88 -5.24 -25.59
N GLU A 137 -10.86 -3.97 -26.01
CA GLU A 137 -10.70 -3.59 -27.42
C GLU A 137 -9.39 -4.13 -28.02
N ARG A 138 -8.29 -4.03 -27.25
CA ARG A 138 -7.02 -4.60 -27.68
C ARG A 138 -7.06 -6.12 -27.83
N LEU A 139 -7.73 -6.84 -26.90
CA LEU A 139 -7.90 -8.29 -27.01
C LEU A 139 -8.77 -8.69 -28.20
N ASN A 140 -9.80 -7.92 -28.46
CA ASN A 140 -10.72 -8.16 -29.59
C ASN A 140 -9.96 -8.03 -30.94
N GLY A 141 -9.08 -7.04 -31.07
CA GLY A 141 -8.26 -6.87 -32.26
C GLY A 141 -7.33 -8.04 -32.61
N PHE A 142 -7.05 -8.95 -31.65
CA PHE A 142 -6.30 -10.20 -31.97
C PHE A 142 -7.20 -11.33 -32.47
N VAL A 143 -8.50 -11.17 -32.46
CA VAL A 143 -9.48 -12.22 -32.85
C VAL A 143 -10.09 -11.92 -34.21
N GLU A 144 -10.04 -10.64 -34.66
CA GLU A 144 -10.64 -10.18 -35.92
C GLU A 144 -9.71 -10.38 -37.15
N ASP A 145 -8.46 -10.79 -36.98
CA ASP A 145 -7.51 -11.20 -38.02
C ASP A 145 -7.58 -12.73 -38.29
#